data_57b45e14e20d80cf5e3fc51f6ed6116a
#
_entry.id   57b45e14e20d80cf5e3fc51f6ed6116a
#
_cell.length_a   1.000
_cell.length_b   1.000
_cell.length_c   1.000
_cell.angle_alpha   90.00
_cell.angle_beta   90.00
_cell.angle_gamma   90.00
#
_symmetry.space_group_name_H-M   'P 1'
#
loop_
_entity.id
_entity.type
_entity.pdbx_description
1 polymer ?
#
loop_
_entity_poly.entity_id
_entity_poly.type
_entity_poly.pdbx_seq_one_letter_code
_entity_poly.pdbx_strand_id
1 'polypeptide(L)'
;SIKEAFLYGSAARGEDGTESDLDVLIVGSINRRDIVSRTEELSRKIGKRIAPVIFSPSDWAAMRRRDPAFYERVEKDKIKL
;
A
#
# COMPACT_ATOMS: atom_id res chain seq x y z
N SER A 1 0.61 -13.48 -7.98
CA SER A 1 1.69 -12.54 -8.28
C SER A 1 1.26 -11.09 -8.03
N ILE A 2 2.21 -10.25 -7.73
CA ILE A 2 1.98 -8.83 -7.53
C ILE A 2 1.97 -8.13 -8.88
N LYS A 3 0.90 -7.41 -9.19
CA LYS A 3 0.83 -6.59 -10.39
C LYS A 3 1.34 -5.19 -10.15
N GLU A 4 0.95 -4.60 -9.01
CA GLU A 4 1.34 -3.25 -8.67
C GLU A 4 1.50 -3.11 -7.16
N ALA A 5 2.42 -2.27 -6.75
CA ALA A 5 2.61 -1.91 -5.35
C ALA A 5 2.91 -0.42 -5.27
N PHE A 6 2.24 0.28 -4.36
CA PHE A 6 2.38 1.72 -4.20
C PHE A 6 2.58 2.11 -2.76
N LEU A 7 3.38 3.13 -2.55
CA LEU A 7 3.42 3.86 -1.29
C LEU A 7 2.41 5.02 -1.41
N TYR A 8 1.57 5.21 -0.40
CA TYR A 8 0.60 6.30 -0.41
C TYR A 8 0.47 6.91 0.99
N GLY A 9 -0.42 7.89 1.13
CA GLY A 9 -0.63 8.53 2.41
C GLY A 9 0.47 9.52 2.77
N SER A 10 0.64 9.79 4.07
CA SER A 10 1.57 10.81 4.54
C SER A 10 3.01 10.57 4.14
N ALA A 11 3.45 9.31 4.11
CA ALA A 11 4.81 8.98 3.70
C ALA A 11 5.06 9.33 2.24
N ALA A 12 4.08 9.09 1.37
CA ALA A 12 4.21 9.42 -0.05
C ALA A 12 4.24 10.94 -0.27
N ARG A 13 3.60 11.70 0.61
CA ARG A 13 3.60 13.16 0.55
C ARG A 13 4.81 13.80 1.23
N GLY A 14 5.67 12.98 1.86
CA GLY A 14 6.81 13.50 2.60
C GLY A 14 6.44 14.14 3.94
N GLU A 15 5.28 13.81 4.46
CA GLU A 15 4.76 14.36 5.72
C GLU A 15 4.86 13.39 6.89
N ASP A 16 5.45 12.23 6.68
CA ASP A 16 5.52 11.21 7.70
C ASP A 16 6.45 11.60 8.84
N GLY A 17 6.01 11.32 10.07
CA GLY A 17 6.85 11.44 11.24
C GLY A 17 7.61 10.14 11.49
N THR A 18 8.48 10.14 12.49
CA THR A 18 9.29 8.96 12.84
C THR A 18 8.45 7.77 13.32
N GLU A 19 7.27 8.04 13.86
CA GLU A 19 6.39 7.00 14.39
C GLU A 19 5.25 6.62 13.45
N SER A 20 5.17 7.25 12.27
CA SER A 20 4.11 6.95 11.31
C SER A 20 4.37 5.64 10.59
N ASP A 21 3.31 4.85 10.40
CA ASP A 21 3.36 3.65 9.60
C ASP A 21 3.45 4.03 8.12
N LEU A 22 4.12 3.19 7.34
CA LEU A 22 4.14 3.36 5.89
C LEU A 22 2.92 2.67 5.30
N ASP A 23 2.10 3.43 4.60
CA ASP A 23 0.90 2.91 3.94
C ASP A 23 1.27 2.36 2.58
N VAL A 24 1.18 1.04 2.42
CA VAL A 24 1.51 0.35 1.16
C VAL A 24 0.26 -0.33 0.63
N LEU A 25 -0.06 -0.07 -0.62
CA LEU A 25 -1.18 -0.70 -1.29
C LEU A 25 -0.65 -1.67 -2.34
N ILE A 26 -1.14 -2.90 -2.28
CA ILE A 26 -0.69 -3.97 -3.17
C ILE A 26 -1.88 -4.46 -3.99
N VAL A 27 -1.73 -4.52 -5.30
CA VAL A 27 -2.73 -5.05 -6.21
C VAL A 27 -2.18 -6.31 -6.84
N GLY A 28 -2.87 -7.43 -6.66
CA GLY A 28 -2.44 -8.69 -7.24
C GLY A 28 -3.13 -9.89 -6.63
N SER A 29 -2.82 -11.04 -7.20
CA SER A 29 -3.30 -12.34 -6.72
C SER A 29 -2.16 -12.99 -5.94
N ILE A 30 -2.06 -12.67 -4.66
CA ILE A 30 -0.98 -13.17 -3.84
C ILE A 30 -1.55 -13.61 -2.49
N ASN A 31 -0.90 -14.63 -1.92
CA ASN A 31 -1.26 -15.12 -0.60
C ASN A 31 -0.96 -14.05 0.45
N ARG A 32 -1.95 -13.75 1.29
CA ARG A 32 -1.81 -12.73 2.34
C ARG A 32 -0.63 -13.05 3.28
N ARG A 33 -0.43 -14.33 3.60
CA ARG A 33 0.65 -14.75 4.48
C ARG A 33 2.02 -14.38 3.90
N ASP A 34 2.20 -14.56 2.60
CA ASP A 34 3.45 -14.21 1.92
C ASP A 34 3.69 -12.71 1.94
N ILE A 35 2.63 -11.92 1.76
CA ILE A 35 2.73 -10.47 1.81
C ILE A 35 3.13 -10.02 3.22
N VAL A 36 2.50 -10.58 4.25
CA VAL A 36 2.82 -10.22 5.64
C VAL A 36 4.27 -10.53 5.96
N SER A 37 4.76 -11.70 5.55
CA SER A 37 6.17 -12.08 5.77
C SER A 37 7.12 -11.11 5.11
N ARG A 38 6.85 -10.73 3.87
CA ARG A 38 7.71 -9.82 3.11
C ARG A 38 7.69 -8.41 3.70
N THR A 39 6.53 -7.94 4.12
CA THR A 39 6.41 -6.60 4.72
C THR A 39 7.09 -6.54 6.08
N GLU A 40 7.02 -7.62 6.87
CA GLU A 40 7.72 -7.67 8.14
C GLU A 40 9.23 -7.62 7.95
N GLU A 41 9.75 -8.36 6.98
CA GLU A 41 11.17 -8.35 6.65
C GLU A 41 11.63 -6.97 6.21
N LEU A 42 10.88 -6.33 5.31
CA LEU A 42 11.19 -5.00 4.84
C LEU A 42 11.10 -3.97 5.96
N SER A 43 10.08 -4.09 6.82
CA SER A 43 9.88 -3.22 7.97
C SER A 43 11.10 -3.24 8.89
N ARG A 44 11.67 -4.43 9.14
CA ARG A 44 12.88 -4.54 9.96
C ARG A 44 14.08 -3.86 9.30
N LYS A 45 14.21 -3.97 7.98
CA LYS A 45 15.33 -3.36 7.26
C LYS A 45 15.31 -1.85 7.30
N ILE A 46 14.12 -1.26 7.14
CA ILE A 46 14.00 0.20 7.08
C ILE A 46 13.72 0.85 8.42
N GLY A 47 13.44 0.03 9.45
CA GLY A 47 13.17 0.55 10.80
C GLY A 47 11.83 1.23 10.96
N LYS A 48 10.88 0.97 10.06
CA LYS A 48 9.52 1.52 10.14
C LYS A 48 8.50 0.42 9.95
N ARG A 49 7.35 0.57 10.61
CA ARG A 49 6.25 -0.37 10.45
C ARG A 49 5.57 -0.14 9.09
N ILE A 50 5.25 -1.23 8.43
CA ILE A 50 4.54 -1.19 7.16
C ILE A 50 3.14 -1.71 7.36
N ALA A 51 2.15 -0.94 6.91
CA ALA A 51 0.73 -1.33 6.97
C ALA A 51 0.26 -1.67 5.55
N PRO A 52 0.30 -2.95 5.15
CA PRO A 52 -0.10 -3.32 3.79
C PRO A 52 -1.61 -3.46 3.67
N VAL A 53 -2.14 -2.97 2.55
CA VAL A 53 -3.53 -3.19 2.15
C VAL A 53 -3.48 -3.91 0.81
N ILE A 54 -4.18 -5.04 0.74
CA ILE A 54 -4.12 -5.90 -0.45
C ILE A 54 -5.46 -5.93 -1.15
N PHE A 55 -5.44 -5.65 -2.45
CA PHE A 55 -6.62 -5.74 -3.31
C PHE A 55 -6.34 -6.67 -4.46
N SER A 56 -7.36 -7.43 -4.88
CA SER A 56 -7.30 -8.10 -6.18
C SER A 56 -7.43 -7.02 -7.25
N PRO A 57 -6.99 -7.29 -8.50
CA PRO A 57 -7.14 -6.31 -9.57
C PRO A 57 -8.59 -5.86 -9.77
N SER A 58 -9.55 -6.78 -9.68
CA SER A 58 -10.96 -6.44 -9.84
C SER A 58 -11.49 -5.61 -8.66
N ASP A 59 -11.05 -5.93 -7.45
CA ASP A 59 -11.46 -5.16 -6.26
C ASP A 59 -10.90 -3.75 -6.32
N TRP A 60 -9.66 -3.59 -6.73
CA TRP A 60 -9.08 -2.26 -6.87
C TRP A 60 -9.81 -1.44 -7.92
N ALA A 61 -10.14 -2.04 -9.06
CA ALA A 61 -10.92 -1.37 -10.09
C ALA A 61 -12.30 -0.95 -9.58
N ALA A 62 -12.91 -1.78 -8.71
CA ALA A 62 -14.21 -1.48 -8.12
C ALA A 62 -14.13 -0.32 -7.11
N MET A 63 -12.99 -0.08 -6.48
CA MET A 63 -12.83 1.00 -5.51
C MET A 63 -13.09 2.37 -6.11
N ARG A 64 -12.88 2.51 -7.39
CA ARG A 64 -13.17 3.76 -8.10
C ARG A 64 -14.64 4.17 -7.94
N ARG A 65 -15.55 3.19 -7.79
CA ARG A 65 -16.97 3.44 -7.61
C ARG A 65 -17.41 3.30 -6.16
N ARG A 66 -16.80 2.38 -5.42
CA ARG A 66 -17.18 2.11 -4.04
C ARG A 66 -16.71 3.19 -3.06
N ASP A 67 -15.49 3.66 -3.26
CA ASP A 67 -14.89 4.67 -2.40
C ASP A 67 -14.05 5.61 -3.27
N PRO A 68 -14.71 6.49 -4.03
CA PRO A 68 -13.98 7.38 -4.95
C PRO A 68 -13.00 8.30 -4.24
N ALA A 69 -13.31 8.75 -3.03
CA ALA A 69 -12.42 9.62 -2.29
C ALA A 69 -11.09 8.93 -1.96
N PHE A 70 -11.15 7.69 -1.49
CA PHE A 70 -9.96 6.91 -1.21
C PHE A 70 -9.18 6.62 -2.48
N TYR A 71 -9.88 6.18 -3.53
CA TYR A 71 -9.25 5.86 -4.81
C TYR A 71 -8.50 7.06 -5.38
N GLU A 72 -9.13 8.23 -5.39
CA GLU A 72 -8.52 9.43 -5.92
C GLU A 72 -7.32 9.88 -5.09
N ARG A 73 -7.41 9.74 -3.77
CA ARG A 73 -6.30 10.09 -2.89
C ARG A 73 -5.08 9.22 -3.17
N VAL A 74 -5.27 7.92 -3.33
CA VAL A 74 -4.18 7.01 -3.65
C VAL A 74 -3.59 7.35 -5.02
N GLU A 75 -4.44 7.56 -6.02
CA GLU A 75 -3.99 7.89 -7.37
C GLU A 75 -3.17 9.18 -7.40
N LYS A 76 -3.55 10.15 -6.57
CA LYS A 76 -2.86 11.43 -6.52
C LYS A 76 -1.52 11.33 -5.80
N ASP A 77 -1.46 10.59 -4.70
CA ASP A 77 -0.30 10.54 -3.82
C ASP A 77 0.66 9.39 -4.10
N LYS A 78 0.23 8.38 -4.84
CA LYS A 78 0.97 7.13 -4.97
C LYS A 78 2.36 7.29 -5.56
N ILE A 79 3.30 6.55 -4.97
CA ILE A 79 4.64 6.39 -5.49
C ILE A 79 4.80 4.91 -5.82
N LYS A 80 5.05 4.61 -7.08
CA LYS A 80 5.19 3.22 -7.51
C LYS A 80 6.46 2.61 -6.94
N LEU A 81 6.32 1.43 -6.38
CA LEU A 81 7.44 0.69 -5.80
C LEU A 81 8.06 -0.31 -6.78
#